data_737cabc88fd386d440a13508f507aff6
#
_entry.id   737cabc88fd386d440a13508f507aff6
#
_cell.length_a   1.000
_cell.length_b   1.000
_cell.length_c   1.000
_cell.angle_alpha   90.00
_cell.angle_beta   90.00
_cell.angle_gamma   90.00
#
_symmetry.space_group_name_H-M   'P 1'
#
loop_
_entity.id
_entity.type
_entity.pdbx_description
1 polymer ?
#
loop_
_entity_poly.entity_id
_entity_poly.type
_entity_poly.pdbx_seq_one_letter_code
_entity_poly.pdbx_strand_id
1 'polypeptide(L)'
;MSARTALAAALAAGSMVFTPVASADPAPAWNGWYKITFHTDQKSGTSIAAKQGEEAYTAWYRFATDCSSGNCVASVVDGPTPKDNAAKSTTFDWTGSQWSRTNSWRWDCVLPDRTITFDPASSVTTYNPQPDGSLKGMFATNIGSGACQGTVYIPLTAVAATPG
;
A
#
# COMPACT_ATOMS: atom_id res chain seq x y z
N MET A 1 26.30 62.97 50.59
CA MET A 1 25.14 62.71 49.69
C MET A 1 25.46 61.52 48.84
N SER A 2 24.95 60.36 49.21
CA SER A 2 25.33 59.11 48.56
C SER A 2 24.17 58.64 47.67
N ALA A 3 24.40 58.56 46.37
CA ALA A 3 23.46 57.99 45.38
C ALA A 3 23.65 56.49 45.36
N ARG A 4 22.54 55.76 45.64
CA ARG A 4 22.47 54.31 45.50
C ARG A 4 21.84 53.99 44.15
N THR A 5 22.62 53.36 43.30
CA THR A 5 22.15 52.83 42.01
C THR A 5 21.61 51.42 42.22
N ALA A 6 20.34 51.21 41.94
CA ALA A 6 19.70 49.90 41.98
C ALA A 6 19.79 49.26 40.61
N LEU A 7 20.41 48.07 40.55
CA LEU A 7 20.47 47.23 39.36
C LEU A 7 19.26 46.31 39.32
N ALA A 8 18.38 46.47 38.33
CA ALA A 8 17.26 45.59 38.10
C ALA A 8 17.70 44.44 37.15
N ALA A 9 17.72 43.21 37.64
CA ALA A 9 17.96 42.03 36.85
C ALA A 9 16.63 41.55 36.24
N ALA A 10 16.53 41.59 34.92
CA ALA A 10 15.39 41.05 34.18
C ALA A 10 15.63 39.53 33.94
N LEU A 11 14.82 38.71 34.58
CA LEU A 11 14.74 37.27 34.34
C LEU A 11 13.87 37.02 33.09
N ALA A 12 14.50 36.64 31.97
CA ALA A 12 13.80 36.18 30.77
C ALA A 12 13.35 34.71 30.99
N ALA A 13 12.11 34.50 31.27
CA ALA A 13 11.51 33.15 31.29
C ALA A 13 11.35 32.66 29.84
N GLY A 14 12.24 31.78 29.39
CA GLY A 14 12.13 31.09 28.11
C GLY A 14 11.02 30.06 28.16
N SER A 15 9.88 30.32 27.51
CA SER A 15 8.82 29.35 27.31
C SER A 15 9.26 28.27 26.30
N MET A 16 9.58 27.07 26.76
CA MET A 16 9.78 25.92 25.87
C MET A 16 8.42 25.52 25.31
N VAL A 17 8.20 25.80 24.03
CA VAL A 17 7.05 25.30 23.29
C VAL A 17 7.33 23.83 22.96
N PHE A 18 6.73 22.91 23.70
CA PHE A 18 6.67 21.49 23.32
C PHE A 18 5.67 21.38 22.17
N THR A 19 6.19 21.21 20.94
CA THR A 19 5.33 20.76 19.83
C THR A 19 4.94 19.31 20.11
N PRO A 20 3.63 18.96 20.16
CA PRO A 20 3.23 17.59 20.27
C PRO A 20 3.74 16.84 19.04
N VAL A 21 4.54 15.80 19.24
CA VAL A 21 4.87 14.84 18.19
C VAL A 21 3.57 14.15 17.87
N ALA A 22 3.05 14.33 16.66
CA ALA A 22 1.89 13.58 16.20
C ALA A 22 2.26 12.09 16.26
N SER A 23 1.69 11.37 17.22
CA SER A 23 1.78 9.92 17.22
C SER A 23 1.04 9.43 15.99
N ALA A 24 1.73 8.69 15.13
CA ALA A 24 1.06 7.96 14.06
C ALA A 24 0.01 7.05 14.70
N ASP A 25 -1.20 7.04 14.14
CA ASP A 25 -2.22 6.11 14.60
C ASP A 25 -1.68 4.68 14.54
N PRO A 26 -1.96 3.85 15.58
CA PRO A 26 -1.51 2.47 15.56
C PRO A 26 -2.05 1.78 14.31
N ALA A 27 -1.21 0.99 13.64
CA ALA A 27 -1.63 0.25 12.46
C ALA A 27 -2.85 -0.63 12.78
N PRO A 28 -3.94 -0.53 12.02
CA PRO A 28 -5.05 -1.44 12.20
C PRO A 28 -4.58 -2.87 11.87
N ALA A 29 -4.88 -3.82 12.75
CA ALA A 29 -4.48 -5.20 12.55
C ALA A 29 -5.17 -5.78 11.29
N TRP A 30 -4.37 -6.21 10.33
CA TRP A 30 -4.86 -6.90 9.14
C TRP A 30 -4.67 -8.39 9.33
N ASN A 31 -5.64 -9.03 10.00
CA ASN A 31 -5.57 -10.43 10.41
C ASN A 31 -6.78 -11.22 9.95
N GLY A 32 -6.57 -12.50 9.62
CA GLY A 32 -7.62 -13.42 9.20
C GLY A 32 -7.84 -13.47 7.70
N TRP A 33 -8.94 -14.06 7.28
CA TRP A 33 -9.29 -14.20 5.87
C TRP A 33 -9.98 -12.97 5.31
N TYR A 34 -9.58 -12.61 4.09
CA TYR A 34 -10.15 -11.52 3.31
C TYR A 34 -10.47 -11.99 1.90
N LYS A 35 -11.64 -11.63 1.42
CA LYS A 35 -12.00 -11.70 0.00
C LYS A 35 -11.50 -10.41 -0.65
N ILE A 36 -10.52 -10.53 -1.53
CA ILE A 36 -10.00 -9.41 -2.31
C ILE A 36 -10.64 -9.44 -3.69
N THR A 37 -11.22 -8.31 -4.10
CA THR A 37 -11.72 -8.10 -5.45
C THR A 37 -10.74 -7.21 -6.21
N PHE A 38 -10.30 -7.70 -7.36
CA PHE A 38 -9.53 -6.95 -8.34
C PHE A 38 -10.53 -6.44 -9.38
N HIS A 39 -10.76 -5.13 -9.40
CA HIS A 39 -11.69 -4.50 -10.33
C HIS A 39 -11.01 -4.26 -11.69
N THR A 40 -10.65 -5.34 -12.36
CA THR A 40 -9.99 -5.33 -13.67
C THR A 40 -10.88 -4.79 -14.78
N ASP A 41 -12.19 -4.82 -14.59
CA ASP A 41 -13.20 -4.16 -15.42
C ASP A 41 -13.14 -2.62 -15.35
N GLN A 42 -12.48 -2.05 -14.33
CA GLN A 42 -12.30 -0.63 -14.09
C GLN A 42 -10.86 -0.18 -14.29
N LYS A 43 -10.06 -0.96 -15.02
CA LYS A 43 -8.67 -0.60 -15.31
C LYS A 43 -8.57 0.76 -15.99
N SER A 44 -7.51 1.50 -15.62
CA SER A 44 -7.15 2.76 -16.24
C SER A 44 -5.63 2.86 -16.42
N GLY A 45 -5.17 3.84 -17.18
CA GLY A 45 -3.74 4.06 -17.42
C GLY A 45 -3.40 4.33 -18.87
N THR A 46 -2.10 4.41 -19.15
CA THR A 46 -1.56 4.75 -20.49
C THR A 46 -1.19 3.53 -21.32
N SER A 47 -0.96 2.38 -20.68
CA SER A 47 -0.65 1.12 -21.37
C SER A 47 -1.83 0.64 -22.23
N ILE A 48 -1.54 -0.06 -23.33
CA ILE A 48 -2.58 -0.78 -24.09
C ILE A 48 -3.28 -1.83 -23.22
N ALA A 49 -2.57 -2.44 -22.24
CA ALA A 49 -3.13 -3.40 -21.31
C ALA A 49 -4.25 -2.80 -20.42
N ALA A 50 -4.19 -1.50 -20.12
CA ALA A 50 -5.25 -0.83 -19.39
C ALA A 50 -6.55 -0.68 -20.18
N LYS A 51 -6.49 -0.80 -21.50
CA LYS A 51 -7.64 -0.66 -22.43
C LYS A 51 -8.24 -2.01 -22.84
N GLN A 52 -7.59 -3.11 -22.49
CA GLN A 52 -8.11 -4.46 -22.76
C GLN A 52 -9.26 -4.76 -21.81
N GLY A 53 -10.42 -5.18 -22.35
CA GLY A 53 -11.56 -5.59 -21.55
C GLY A 53 -11.23 -6.83 -20.72
N GLU A 54 -11.54 -6.80 -19.44
CA GLU A 54 -11.31 -7.88 -18.50
C GLU A 54 -12.37 -7.82 -17.41
N GLU A 55 -12.90 -8.97 -17.00
CA GLU A 55 -13.87 -9.02 -15.91
C GLU A 55 -13.18 -8.90 -14.55
N ALA A 56 -13.87 -8.28 -13.58
CA ALA A 56 -13.41 -8.29 -12.21
C ALA A 56 -13.33 -9.72 -11.67
N TYR A 57 -12.32 -10.01 -10.87
CA TYR A 57 -12.20 -11.31 -10.22
C TYR A 57 -11.91 -11.18 -8.74
N THR A 58 -12.11 -12.26 -7.99
CA THR A 58 -11.88 -12.33 -6.56
C THR A 58 -10.90 -13.42 -6.20
N ALA A 59 -10.13 -13.18 -5.14
CA ALA A 59 -9.24 -14.16 -4.54
C ALA A 59 -9.32 -14.08 -3.01
N TRP A 60 -9.03 -15.19 -2.34
CA TRP A 60 -9.04 -15.30 -0.91
C TRP A 60 -7.60 -15.33 -0.38
N TYR A 61 -7.31 -14.46 0.58
CA TYR A 61 -6.01 -14.39 1.23
C TYR A 61 -6.19 -14.35 2.74
N ARG A 62 -5.31 -15.03 3.45
CA ARG A 62 -5.21 -14.94 4.89
C ARG A 62 -3.99 -14.12 5.28
N PHE A 63 -4.21 -13.12 6.11
CA PHE A 63 -3.17 -12.22 6.58
C PHE A 63 -2.86 -12.44 8.05
N ALA A 64 -1.62 -12.16 8.43
CA ALA A 64 -1.17 -12.02 9.81
C ALA A 64 -0.30 -10.76 9.92
N THR A 65 -0.63 -9.91 10.90
CA THR A 65 0.11 -8.68 11.18
C THR A 65 1.05 -8.89 12.36
N ASP A 66 2.30 -8.48 12.21
CA ASP A 66 3.31 -8.40 13.25
C ASP A 66 3.79 -6.95 13.40
N CYS A 67 3.75 -6.42 14.64
CA CYS A 67 4.22 -5.07 14.98
C CYS A 67 5.35 -5.12 16.03
N SER A 68 5.91 -6.28 16.34
CA SER A 68 6.87 -6.49 17.44
C SER A 68 8.17 -5.71 17.27
N SER A 69 8.54 -5.37 16.02
CA SER A 69 9.75 -4.59 15.70
C SER A 69 9.57 -3.07 15.75
N GLY A 70 8.38 -2.59 16.12
CA GLY A 70 8.01 -1.16 16.09
C GLY A 70 7.44 -0.69 14.74
N ASN A 71 7.69 -1.42 13.66
CA ASN A 71 7.00 -1.27 12.37
C ASN A 71 6.04 -2.42 12.18
N CYS A 72 4.81 -2.11 11.74
CA CYS A 72 3.82 -3.16 11.47
C CYS A 72 3.97 -3.69 10.06
N VAL A 73 3.99 -5.03 9.93
CA VAL A 73 4.04 -5.75 8.67
C VAL A 73 2.89 -6.75 8.62
N ALA A 74 2.06 -6.67 7.58
CA ALA A 74 1.02 -7.67 7.30
C ALA A 74 1.55 -8.66 6.25
N SER A 75 1.60 -9.94 6.59
CA SER A 75 2.07 -11.00 5.71
C SER A 75 0.89 -11.84 5.20
N VAL A 76 0.90 -12.19 3.92
CA VAL A 76 0.03 -13.24 3.38
C VAL A 76 0.56 -14.58 3.85
N VAL A 77 -0.24 -15.27 4.67
CA VAL A 77 0.13 -16.58 5.26
C VAL A 77 -0.60 -17.74 4.58
N ASP A 78 -1.62 -17.45 3.77
CA ASP A 78 -2.36 -18.43 2.97
C ASP A 78 -3.07 -17.73 1.81
N GLY A 79 -3.29 -18.45 0.69
CA GLY A 79 -3.96 -17.91 -0.49
C GLY A 79 -3.33 -18.37 -1.81
N PRO A 80 -3.79 -17.83 -2.94
CA PRO A 80 -3.22 -18.14 -4.24
C PRO A 80 -1.72 -17.80 -4.31
N THR A 81 -0.97 -18.68 -4.95
CA THR A 81 0.45 -18.39 -5.23
C THR A 81 0.54 -17.24 -6.25
N PRO A 82 1.39 -16.23 -6.01
CA PRO A 82 1.63 -15.19 -7.00
C PRO A 82 2.08 -15.78 -8.34
N LYS A 83 1.59 -15.22 -9.45
CA LYS A 83 1.99 -15.65 -10.80
C LYS A 83 3.49 -15.57 -11.02
N ASP A 84 4.10 -14.55 -10.45
CA ASP A 84 5.55 -14.37 -10.49
C ASP A 84 6.16 -15.02 -9.25
N ASN A 85 6.91 -16.09 -9.45
CA ASN A 85 7.63 -16.80 -8.40
C ASN A 85 8.78 -15.98 -7.77
N ALA A 86 8.96 -14.72 -8.14
CA ALA A 86 10.02 -13.87 -7.63
C ALA A 86 9.84 -13.53 -6.14
N ALA A 87 8.61 -13.51 -5.62
CA ALA A 87 8.34 -13.26 -4.21
C ALA A 87 7.75 -14.49 -3.53
N LYS A 88 8.56 -15.21 -2.77
CA LYS A 88 8.13 -16.35 -1.95
C LYS A 88 7.20 -15.94 -0.80
N SER A 89 7.17 -14.66 -0.44
CA SER A 89 6.26 -14.12 0.56
C SER A 89 5.71 -12.77 0.08
N THR A 90 4.44 -12.54 0.33
CA THR A 90 3.80 -11.25 0.08
C THR A 90 3.62 -10.54 1.41
N THR A 91 4.28 -9.40 1.57
CA THR A 91 4.20 -8.57 2.76
C THR A 91 3.78 -7.15 2.39
N PHE A 92 3.09 -6.50 3.31
CA PHE A 92 2.69 -5.11 3.23
C PHE A 92 3.19 -4.38 4.48
N ASP A 93 3.88 -3.27 4.29
CA ASP A 93 4.36 -2.42 5.37
C ASP A 93 3.31 -1.34 5.68
N TRP A 94 3.12 -1.05 6.98
CA TRP A 94 2.29 0.06 7.41
C TRP A 94 3.05 1.38 7.29
N THR A 95 2.50 2.33 6.53
CA THR A 95 3.15 3.64 6.27
C THR A 95 2.72 4.74 7.24
N GLY A 96 1.87 4.40 8.25
CA GLY A 96 1.23 5.38 9.14
C GLY A 96 -0.21 5.73 8.72
N SER A 97 -0.61 5.41 7.49
CA SER A 97 -1.96 5.68 6.97
C SER A 97 -2.52 4.56 6.10
N GLN A 98 -1.66 3.75 5.50
CA GLN A 98 -2.07 2.66 4.60
C GLN A 98 -1.07 1.51 4.65
N TRP A 99 -1.53 0.33 4.27
CA TRP A 99 -0.68 -0.80 3.94
C TRP A 99 -0.12 -0.62 2.54
N SER A 100 1.17 -0.83 2.36
CA SER A 100 1.84 -0.65 1.06
C SER A 100 2.82 -1.78 0.77
N ARG A 101 2.88 -2.19 -0.48
CA ARG A 101 3.84 -3.16 -0.99
C ARG A 101 4.37 -2.68 -2.33
N THR A 102 5.69 -2.81 -2.53
CA THR A 102 6.32 -2.62 -3.83
C THR A 102 6.92 -3.95 -4.29
N ASN A 103 6.75 -4.29 -5.56
CA ASN A 103 7.38 -5.46 -6.17
C ASN A 103 7.73 -5.23 -7.64
N SER A 104 8.79 -5.92 -8.10
CA SER A 104 9.16 -6.01 -9.50
C SER A 104 8.77 -7.38 -10.04
N TRP A 105 8.23 -7.43 -11.25
CA TRP A 105 7.72 -8.63 -11.88
C TRP A 105 7.68 -8.49 -13.40
N ARG A 106 7.08 -9.43 -14.08
CA ARG A 106 6.92 -9.39 -15.53
C ARG A 106 5.44 -9.39 -15.87
N TRP A 107 5.01 -8.37 -16.62
CA TRP A 107 3.64 -8.25 -17.09
C TRP A 107 3.40 -9.19 -18.26
N ASP A 108 2.30 -9.96 -18.22
CA ASP A 108 1.84 -10.77 -19.34
C ASP A 108 1.15 -9.83 -20.35
N CYS A 109 1.90 -9.35 -21.33
CA CYS A 109 1.37 -8.48 -22.37
C CYS A 109 0.74 -9.32 -23.49
N VAL A 110 -0.58 -9.29 -23.57
CA VAL A 110 -1.32 -9.97 -24.64
C VAL A 110 -1.38 -9.05 -25.88
N LEU A 111 -0.82 -9.51 -26.99
CA LEU A 111 -0.81 -8.78 -28.23
C LEU A 111 -2.10 -9.03 -29.05
N PRO A 112 -2.39 -8.22 -30.10
CA PRO A 112 -3.58 -8.38 -30.94
C PRO A 112 -3.69 -9.76 -31.63
N ASP A 113 -2.56 -10.39 -31.93
CA ASP A 113 -2.46 -11.73 -32.49
C ASP A 113 -2.59 -12.85 -31.43
N ARG A 114 -2.87 -12.47 -30.16
CA ARG A 114 -2.95 -13.34 -28.96
C ARG A 114 -1.63 -13.95 -28.52
N THR A 115 -0.52 -13.54 -29.06
CA THR A 115 0.78 -13.89 -28.46
C THR A 115 0.98 -13.15 -27.15
N ILE A 116 1.76 -13.73 -26.23
CA ILE A 116 2.06 -13.14 -24.93
C ILE A 116 3.54 -12.81 -24.88
N THR A 117 3.85 -11.55 -24.57
CA THR A 117 5.21 -11.13 -24.22
C THR A 117 5.26 -10.81 -22.72
N PHE A 118 6.46 -10.91 -22.14
CA PHE A 118 6.68 -10.72 -20.72
C PHE A 118 7.49 -9.44 -20.51
N ASP A 119 6.77 -8.35 -20.30
CA ASP A 119 7.37 -7.02 -20.21
C ASP A 119 7.78 -6.71 -18.76
N PRO A 120 8.96 -6.09 -18.51
CA PRO A 120 9.39 -5.76 -17.16
C PRO A 120 8.46 -4.73 -16.53
N ALA A 121 8.02 -5.00 -15.31
CA ALA A 121 7.07 -4.18 -14.59
C ALA A 121 7.46 -3.99 -13.13
N SER A 122 7.07 -2.85 -12.57
CA SER A 122 7.08 -2.58 -11.14
C SER A 122 5.70 -2.15 -10.67
N SER A 123 5.29 -2.63 -9.51
CA SER A 123 3.97 -2.30 -8.95
C SER A 123 4.09 -1.80 -7.54
N VAL A 124 3.21 -0.86 -7.21
CA VAL A 124 2.90 -0.46 -5.84
C VAL A 124 1.45 -0.86 -5.59
N THR A 125 1.24 -1.70 -4.58
CA THR A 125 -0.09 -2.08 -4.11
C THR A 125 -0.35 -1.39 -2.79
N THR A 126 -1.46 -0.68 -2.68
CA THR A 126 -1.86 0.00 -1.44
C THR A 126 -3.23 -0.47 -0.97
N TYR A 127 -3.46 -0.44 0.35
CA TYR A 127 -4.76 -0.66 0.96
C TYR A 127 -4.98 0.33 2.11
N ASN A 128 -6.05 1.09 2.02
CA ASN A 128 -6.47 2.08 3.01
C ASN A 128 -7.61 1.50 3.84
N PRO A 129 -7.46 1.36 5.16
CA PRO A 129 -8.53 0.94 6.05
C PRO A 129 -9.75 1.88 5.96
N GLN A 130 -10.94 1.30 5.98
CA GLN A 130 -12.20 2.01 5.96
C GLN A 130 -12.90 1.89 7.32
N PRO A 131 -13.79 2.83 7.69
CA PRO A 131 -14.49 2.79 8.97
C PRO A 131 -15.36 1.54 9.19
N ASP A 132 -15.78 0.88 8.11
CA ASP A 132 -16.56 -0.37 8.15
C ASP A 132 -15.69 -1.63 8.30
N GLY A 133 -14.38 -1.48 8.48
CA GLY A 133 -13.42 -2.59 8.59
C GLY A 133 -12.98 -3.19 7.26
N SER A 134 -13.51 -2.72 6.14
CA SER A 134 -13.00 -3.08 4.82
C SER A 134 -11.71 -2.31 4.49
N LEU A 135 -11.06 -2.69 3.38
CA LEU A 135 -9.95 -1.91 2.86
C LEU A 135 -10.23 -1.58 1.39
N LYS A 136 -9.94 -0.34 1.00
CA LYS A 136 -9.92 0.09 -0.41
C LYS A 136 -8.49 0.30 -0.83
N GLY A 137 -8.14 -0.17 -2.02
CA GLY A 137 -6.77 -0.14 -2.49
C GLY A 137 -6.62 0.14 -3.97
N MET A 138 -5.37 0.19 -4.36
CA MET A 138 -4.96 0.36 -5.76
C MET A 138 -3.78 -0.57 -6.04
N PHE A 139 -3.84 -1.29 -7.14
CA PHE A 139 -2.71 -1.97 -7.75
C PHE A 139 -2.22 -1.09 -8.90
N ALA A 140 -1.17 -0.33 -8.66
CA ALA A 140 -0.58 0.60 -9.62
C ALA A 140 0.68 -0.02 -10.21
N THR A 141 0.69 -0.27 -11.52
CA THR A 141 1.80 -0.88 -12.25
C THR A 141 2.37 0.09 -13.26
N ASN A 142 3.69 0.16 -13.29
CA ASN A 142 4.44 0.78 -14.38
C ASN A 142 5.15 -0.33 -15.17
N ILE A 143 4.79 -0.48 -16.44
CA ILE A 143 5.43 -1.40 -17.40
C ILE A 143 6.54 -0.60 -18.08
N GLY A 144 7.79 -0.95 -17.79
CA GLY A 144 8.95 -0.11 -18.11
C GLY A 144 9.34 -0.12 -19.57
N SER A 145 9.03 -1.19 -20.32
CA SER A 145 9.35 -1.35 -21.74
C SER A 145 8.48 -2.43 -22.36
N GLY A 146 8.62 -2.63 -23.66
CA GLY A 146 7.89 -3.65 -24.42
C GLY A 146 6.59 -3.14 -25.02
N ALA A 147 5.78 -4.05 -25.56
CA ALA A 147 4.55 -3.71 -26.26
C ALA A 147 3.46 -3.12 -25.37
N CYS A 148 3.46 -3.51 -24.09
CA CYS A 148 2.53 -2.97 -23.08
C CYS A 148 3.12 -1.80 -22.29
N GLN A 149 4.23 -1.19 -22.69
CA GLN A 149 4.81 -0.06 -21.98
C GLN A 149 3.77 0.98 -21.57
N GLY A 150 3.87 1.48 -20.34
CA GLY A 150 2.94 2.46 -19.78
C GLY A 150 2.44 2.07 -18.40
N THR A 151 1.37 2.72 -17.96
CA THR A 151 0.81 2.49 -16.63
C THR A 151 -0.51 1.72 -16.69
N VAL A 152 -0.75 0.91 -15.66
CA VAL A 152 -2.04 0.24 -15.41
C VAL A 152 -2.40 0.44 -13.95
N TYR A 153 -3.61 0.90 -13.70
CA TYR A 153 -4.20 1.08 -12.37
C TYR A 153 -5.43 0.19 -12.25
N ILE A 154 -5.46 -0.65 -11.22
CA ILE A 154 -6.59 -1.56 -10.92
C ILE A 154 -7.07 -1.25 -9.51
N PRO A 155 -8.32 -0.74 -9.34
CA PRO A 155 -8.90 -0.57 -8.01
C PRO A 155 -9.05 -1.92 -7.31
N LEU A 156 -8.87 -1.90 -5.99
CA LEU A 156 -8.96 -3.09 -5.14
C LEU A 156 -9.94 -2.85 -4.01
N THR A 157 -10.65 -3.90 -3.61
CA THR A 157 -11.38 -3.94 -2.34
C THR A 157 -11.05 -5.21 -1.60
N ALA A 158 -10.89 -5.13 -0.27
CA ALA A 158 -10.69 -6.28 0.59
C ALA A 158 -11.73 -6.25 1.71
N VAL A 159 -12.47 -7.34 1.87
CA VAL A 159 -13.51 -7.48 2.90
C VAL A 159 -13.20 -8.70 3.72
N ALA A 160 -13.23 -8.54 5.06
CA ALA A 160 -13.06 -9.66 5.98
C ALA A 160 -14.20 -10.67 5.77
N ALA A 161 -13.84 -11.92 5.50
CA ALA A 161 -14.79 -13.00 5.27
C ALA A 161 -14.06 -14.34 5.35
N THR A 162 -14.77 -15.41 5.68
CA THR A 162 -14.21 -16.76 5.65
C THR A 162 -14.51 -17.42 4.31
N PRO A 163 -13.54 -18.15 3.73
CA PRO A 163 -13.84 -19.04 2.59
C PRO A 163 -14.93 -20.01 2.96
N GLY A 164 -15.92 -20.20 2.09
CA GLY A 164 -16.98 -21.18 2.24
C GLY A 164 -16.51 -22.57 1.87
#